data_cf9be8436d6e7b3caf72227787dce250
#
_entry.id   cf9be8436d6e7b3caf72227787dce250
#
_cell.length_a   1.000
_cell.length_b   1.000
_cell.length_c   1.000
_cell.angle_alpha   90.00
_cell.angle_beta   90.00
_cell.angle_gamma   90.00
#
_symmetry.space_group_name_H-M   'P 1'
#
loop_
_entity.id
_entity.type
_entity.pdbx_description
1 polymer ?
#
loop_
_entity_poly.entity_id
_entity_poly.type
_entity_poly.pdbx_seq_one_letter_code
_entity_poly.pdbx_strand_id
1 'polypeptide(L)'
;MAMLTVENINVYYGVIHALKDISFQVNEGEIVALIGANGAGKTTTLQTVSGMLSAKSGSIRFQDQEISRMPEHKIVKQGISHVPEGRRMFSNLTVLENLKMGAYTRKDKQEINNSLEMVYERFPRLKERTRQLAGTLSGGEQQMLAMGRALMANPRILLLDEPSMGLSPLLVSEIFDIIQEINKQGVTILLVEPVSYTHLTLPTNSRV
;
A
#
# COMPACT_ATOMS: atom_id res chain seq x y z
N MET A 1 -0.53 19.34 -6.52
CA MET A 1 -0.06 18.88 -7.86
C MET A 1 -0.33 17.37 -7.92
N ALA A 2 -0.79 16.83 -9.04
CA ALA A 2 -1.08 15.41 -9.15
C ALA A 2 0.22 14.60 -8.99
N MET A 3 0.29 13.71 -8.01
CA MET A 3 1.41 12.80 -7.79
C MET A 3 1.25 11.53 -8.63
N LEU A 4 0.02 11.00 -8.71
CA LEU A 4 -0.33 9.85 -9.51
C LEU A 4 -1.50 10.23 -10.42
N THR A 5 -1.37 9.97 -11.72
CA THR A 5 -2.44 10.15 -12.71
C THR A 5 -2.65 8.84 -13.44
N VAL A 6 -3.89 8.38 -13.46
CA VAL A 6 -4.33 7.18 -14.18
C VAL A 6 -5.36 7.62 -15.19
N GLU A 7 -5.17 7.27 -16.48
CA GLU A 7 -6.00 7.73 -17.59
C GLU A 7 -6.43 6.55 -18.47
N ASN A 8 -7.74 6.32 -18.53
CA ASN A 8 -8.41 5.37 -19.44
C ASN A 8 -7.76 3.98 -19.46
N ILE A 9 -7.33 3.48 -18.29
CA ILE A 9 -6.71 2.16 -18.23
C ILE A 9 -7.74 1.06 -18.46
N ASN A 10 -7.36 0.11 -19.31
CA ASN A 10 -8.09 -1.12 -19.59
C ASN A 10 -7.23 -2.32 -19.24
N VAL A 11 -7.74 -3.21 -18.38
CA VAL A 11 -7.01 -4.38 -17.91
C VAL A 11 -7.83 -5.64 -18.14
N TYR A 12 -7.15 -6.70 -18.54
CA TYR A 12 -7.76 -7.97 -18.87
C TYR A 12 -7.11 -9.15 -18.15
N TYR A 13 -7.91 -10.08 -17.70
CA TYR A 13 -7.50 -11.43 -17.30
C TYR A 13 -7.92 -12.40 -18.41
N GLY A 14 -7.01 -12.70 -19.35
CA GLY A 14 -7.35 -13.44 -20.55
C GLY A 14 -8.41 -12.71 -21.35
N VAL A 15 -9.62 -13.29 -21.44
CA VAL A 15 -10.78 -12.70 -22.14
C VAL A 15 -11.66 -11.81 -21.28
N ILE A 16 -11.44 -11.81 -19.97
CA ILE A 16 -12.27 -11.04 -19.02
C ILE A 16 -11.74 -9.61 -18.95
N HIS A 17 -12.59 -8.63 -19.32
CA HIS A 17 -12.30 -7.20 -19.19
C HIS A 17 -12.55 -6.74 -17.76
N ALA A 18 -11.51 -6.70 -16.95
CA ALA A 18 -11.59 -6.44 -15.51
C ALA A 18 -11.67 -4.95 -15.17
N LEU A 19 -10.90 -4.08 -15.87
CA LEU A 19 -11.00 -2.63 -15.74
C LEU A 19 -11.35 -2.03 -17.10
N LYS A 20 -12.34 -1.11 -17.11
CA LYS A 20 -12.87 -0.46 -18.31
C LYS A 20 -12.73 1.05 -18.17
N ASP A 21 -11.81 1.64 -18.94
CA ASP A 21 -11.61 3.09 -19.05
C ASP A 21 -11.50 3.81 -17.68
N ILE A 22 -10.80 3.19 -16.72
CA ILE A 22 -10.65 3.74 -15.37
C ILE A 22 -9.69 4.94 -15.42
N SER A 23 -10.15 6.07 -14.85
CA SER A 23 -9.37 7.31 -14.75
C SER A 23 -9.54 7.93 -13.37
N PHE A 24 -8.44 8.33 -12.73
CA PHE A 24 -8.44 9.08 -11.47
C PHE A 24 -7.08 9.76 -11.25
N GLN A 25 -7.04 10.66 -10.27
CA GLN A 25 -5.81 11.34 -9.85
C GLN A 25 -5.68 11.29 -8.33
N VAL A 26 -4.43 11.28 -7.87
CA VAL A 26 -4.07 11.40 -6.45
C VAL A 26 -3.07 12.53 -6.33
N ASN A 27 -3.38 13.57 -5.55
CA ASN A 27 -2.45 14.65 -5.30
C ASN A 27 -1.48 14.31 -4.15
N GLU A 28 -0.35 15.00 -4.12
CA GLU A 28 0.64 14.84 -3.06
C GLU A 28 0.02 15.17 -1.69
N GLY A 29 0.28 14.30 -0.70
CA GLY A 29 -0.22 14.45 0.68
C GLY A 29 -1.70 14.10 0.87
N GLU A 30 -2.43 13.64 -0.15
CA GLU A 30 -3.81 13.22 -0.01
C GLU A 30 -3.94 11.78 0.50
N ILE A 31 -5.08 11.50 1.15
CA ILE A 31 -5.61 10.15 1.34
C ILE A 31 -6.77 9.97 0.37
N VAL A 32 -6.64 9.09 -0.60
CA VAL A 32 -7.69 8.73 -1.56
C VAL A 32 -8.15 7.31 -1.31
N ALA A 33 -9.46 7.10 -1.20
CA ALA A 33 -10.06 5.77 -1.05
C ALA A 33 -10.85 5.39 -2.30
N LEU A 34 -10.50 4.27 -2.91
CA LEU A 34 -11.30 3.62 -3.93
C LEU A 34 -12.32 2.70 -3.25
N ILE A 35 -13.59 3.05 -3.35
CA ILE A 35 -14.68 2.34 -2.69
C ILE A 35 -15.54 1.67 -3.76
N GLY A 36 -15.91 0.41 -3.53
CA GLY A 36 -16.76 -0.33 -4.47
C GLY A 36 -17.07 -1.74 -3.98
N ALA A 37 -18.02 -2.38 -4.63
CA ALA A 37 -18.38 -3.78 -4.34
C ALA A 37 -17.22 -4.74 -4.62
N ASN A 38 -17.28 -5.95 -4.06
CA ASN A 38 -16.33 -7.00 -4.40
C ASN A 38 -16.43 -7.32 -5.90
N GLY A 39 -15.27 -7.46 -6.54
CA GLY A 39 -15.21 -7.64 -8.00
C GLY A 39 -15.29 -6.35 -8.83
N ALA A 40 -15.39 -5.16 -8.22
CA ALA A 40 -15.39 -3.87 -8.95
C ALA A 40 -14.02 -3.47 -9.52
N GLY A 41 -12.99 -4.32 -9.39
CA GLY A 41 -11.66 -4.05 -9.95
C GLY A 41 -10.71 -3.25 -9.06
N LYS A 42 -11.07 -3.01 -7.79
CA LYS A 42 -10.26 -2.22 -6.84
C LYS A 42 -8.82 -2.74 -6.69
N THR A 43 -8.69 -4.00 -6.27
CA THR A 43 -7.39 -4.72 -6.18
C THR A 43 -6.65 -4.71 -7.51
N THR A 44 -7.37 -4.96 -8.63
CA THR A 44 -6.80 -4.93 -9.97
C THR A 44 -6.21 -3.56 -10.31
N THR A 45 -6.86 -2.47 -9.87
CA THR A 45 -6.36 -1.10 -10.04
C THR A 45 -5.05 -0.91 -9.29
N LEU A 46 -4.96 -1.28 -8.00
CA LEU A 46 -3.73 -1.16 -7.22
C LEU A 46 -2.60 -2.02 -7.81
N GLN A 47 -2.90 -3.25 -8.23
CA GLN A 47 -1.94 -4.14 -8.87
C GLN A 47 -1.44 -3.58 -10.20
N THR A 48 -2.29 -2.87 -10.95
CA THR A 48 -1.88 -2.23 -12.21
C THR A 48 -0.98 -1.02 -11.95
N VAL A 49 -1.31 -0.18 -10.96
CA VAL A 49 -0.48 0.96 -10.55
C VAL A 49 0.89 0.49 -10.04
N SER A 50 0.95 -0.61 -9.28
CA SER A 50 2.20 -1.18 -8.76
C SER A 50 3.01 -1.98 -9.80
N GLY A 51 2.51 -2.16 -11.03
CA GLY A 51 3.18 -2.88 -12.11
C GLY A 51 3.07 -4.40 -12.03
N MET A 52 2.33 -4.94 -11.05
CA MET A 52 2.05 -6.39 -10.94
C MET A 52 1.15 -6.89 -12.07
N LEU A 53 0.34 -6.00 -12.64
CA LEU A 53 -0.48 -6.24 -13.82
C LEU A 53 -0.20 -5.16 -14.87
N SER A 54 -0.23 -5.54 -16.14
CA SER A 54 -0.05 -4.58 -17.24
C SER A 54 -1.40 -4.13 -17.79
N ALA A 55 -1.57 -2.83 -17.96
CA ALA A 55 -2.70 -2.29 -18.69
C ALA A 55 -2.54 -2.58 -20.20
N LYS A 56 -3.63 -2.97 -20.87
CA LYS A 56 -3.67 -3.17 -22.34
C LYS A 56 -3.68 -1.83 -23.07
N SER A 57 -4.34 -0.82 -22.49
CA SER A 57 -4.40 0.55 -23.00
C SER A 57 -4.55 1.53 -21.85
N GLY A 58 -4.42 2.82 -22.15
CA GLY A 58 -4.40 3.90 -21.17
C GLY A 58 -2.99 4.25 -20.72
N SER A 59 -2.87 5.18 -19.78
CA SER A 59 -1.59 5.61 -19.23
C SER A 59 -1.61 5.71 -17.71
N ILE A 60 -0.46 5.47 -17.08
CA ILE A 60 -0.24 5.68 -15.64
C ILE A 60 1.04 6.50 -15.50
N ARG A 61 0.91 7.67 -14.87
CA ARG A 61 2.02 8.59 -14.63
C ARG A 61 2.21 8.81 -13.13
N PHE A 62 3.45 8.73 -12.70
CA PHE A 62 3.85 9.05 -11.34
C PHE A 62 4.88 10.17 -11.36
N GLN A 63 4.57 11.33 -10.76
CA GLN A 63 5.40 12.54 -10.80
C GLN A 63 5.83 12.86 -12.24
N ASP A 64 4.87 12.95 -13.15
CA ASP A 64 5.05 13.21 -14.60
C ASP A 64 5.83 12.14 -15.37
N GLN A 65 6.34 11.09 -14.73
CA GLN A 65 6.99 9.96 -15.38
C GLN A 65 5.97 8.87 -15.74
N GLU A 66 5.98 8.44 -17.00
CA GLU A 66 5.16 7.30 -17.46
C GLU A 66 5.66 5.99 -16.84
N ILE A 67 4.78 5.26 -16.14
CA ILE A 67 5.11 4.00 -15.48
C ILE A 67 4.31 2.79 -15.95
N SER A 68 3.36 2.94 -16.89
CA SER A 68 2.42 1.88 -17.34
C SER A 68 3.11 0.60 -17.82
N ARG A 69 4.35 0.70 -18.32
CA ARG A 69 5.14 -0.44 -18.81
C ARG A 69 6.43 -0.64 -18.02
N MET A 70 6.53 0.03 -16.89
CA MET A 70 7.71 -0.09 -16.03
C MET A 70 7.60 -1.37 -15.19
N PRO A 71 8.66 -2.19 -15.10
CA PRO A 71 8.63 -3.37 -14.24
C PRO A 71 8.55 -2.97 -12.76
N GLU A 72 7.86 -3.79 -11.94
CA GLU A 72 7.51 -3.50 -10.55
C GLU A 72 8.72 -3.11 -9.67
N HIS A 73 9.88 -3.75 -9.86
CA HIS A 73 11.09 -3.44 -9.09
C HIS A 73 11.65 -2.03 -9.37
N LYS A 74 11.34 -1.45 -10.56
CA LYS A 74 11.67 -0.05 -10.86
C LYS A 74 10.61 0.90 -10.31
N ILE A 75 9.33 0.51 -10.31
CA ILE A 75 8.22 1.28 -9.72
C ILE A 75 8.46 1.48 -8.22
N VAL A 76 8.85 0.44 -7.49
CA VAL A 76 9.22 0.55 -6.07
C VAL A 76 10.34 1.57 -5.86
N LYS A 77 11.35 1.62 -6.74
CA LYS A 77 12.44 2.60 -6.64
C LYS A 77 12.02 4.04 -6.91
N GLN A 78 10.88 4.25 -7.59
CA GLN A 78 10.30 5.59 -7.75
C GLN A 78 9.59 6.09 -6.48
N GLY A 79 9.36 5.21 -5.51
CA GLY A 79 8.71 5.56 -4.25
C GLY A 79 7.26 5.09 -4.16
N ILE A 80 6.84 4.12 -4.96
CA ILE A 80 5.53 3.47 -4.84
C ILE A 80 5.69 2.17 -4.07
N SER A 81 5.06 2.05 -2.89
CA SER A 81 5.01 0.79 -2.13
C SER A 81 3.58 0.27 -2.08
N HIS A 82 3.43 -1.06 -2.12
CA HIS A 82 2.13 -1.72 -2.12
C HIS A 82 2.04 -2.75 -0.98
N VAL A 83 0.99 -2.64 -0.18
CA VAL A 83 0.56 -3.64 0.80
C VAL A 83 -0.64 -4.36 0.21
N PRO A 84 -0.46 -5.55 -0.36
CA PRO A 84 -1.55 -6.29 -1.01
C PRO A 84 -2.47 -6.92 0.03
N GLU A 85 -3.68 -7.27 -0.39
CA GLU A 85 -4.62 -8.07 0.37
C GLU A 85 -3.98 -9.38 0.90
N GLY A 86 -4.39 -9.81 2.09
CA GLY A 86 -3.87 -11.02 2.73
C GLY A 86 -2.47 -10.87 3.33
N ARG A 87 -2.01 -9.62 3.55
CA ARG A 87 -0.79 -9.25 4.31
C ARG A 87 0.52 -9.68 3.65
N ARG A 88 0.57 -10.83 2.94
CA ARG A 88 1.69 -11.34 2.13
C ARG A 88 3.06 -11.23 2.82
N MET A 89 3.15 -11.61 4.11
CA MET A 89 4.43 -11.65 4.82
C MET A 89 5.20 -12.95 4.54
N PHE A 90 6.50 -12.94 4.82
CA PHE A 90 7.34 -14.13 4.80
C PHE A 90 7.22 -14.85 6.14
N SER A 91 6.34 -15.85 6.24
CA SER A 91 5.95 -16.52 7.49
C SER A 91 7.13 -17.17 8.23
N ASN A 92 8.14 -17.65 7.49
CA ASN A 92 9.32 -18.33 8.02
C ASN A 92 10.46 -17.38 8.39
N LEU A 93 10.30 -16.07 8.13
CA LEU A 93 11.24 -15.04 8.55
C LEU A 93 10.75 -14.38 9.84
N THR A 94 11.68 -13.87 10.62
CA THR A 94 11.39 -13.04 11.79
C THR A 94 10.76 -11.71 11.41
N VAL A 95 10.19 -11.00 12.38
CA VAL A 95 9.70 -9.63 12.21
C VAL A 95 10.79 -8.73 11.64
N LEU A 96 11.98 -8.75 12.22
CA LEU A 96 13.13 -7.93 11.74
C LEU A 96 13.51 -8.25 10.30
N GLU A 97 13.60 -9.53 9.95
CA GLU A 97 13.94 -9.95 8.60
C GLU A 97 12.88 -9.51 7.59
N ASN A 98 11.60 -9.65 7.93
CA ASN A 98 10.51 -9.13 7.10
C ASN A 98 10.64 -7.61 6.87
N LEU A 99 10.91 -6.83 7.93
CA LEU A 99 11.10 -5.38 7.81
C LEU A 99 12.31 -5.06 6.91
N LYS A 100 13.45 -5.73 7.11
CA LYS A 100 14.65 -5.54 6.28
C LYS A 100 14.40 -5.87 4.81
N MET A 101 13.55 -6.86 4.49
CA MET A 101 13.16 -7.14 3.10
C MET A 101 12.47 -5.94 2.44
N GLY A 102 11.74 -5.11 3.19
CA GLY A 102 11.14 -3.87 2.68
C GLY A 102 12.17 -2.84 2.20
N ALA A 103 13.37 -2.85 2.79
CA ALA A 103 14.47 -1.96 2.42
C ALA A 103 15.39 -2.52 1.32
N TYR A 104 15.01 -3.63 0.65
CA TYR A 104 15.86 -4.35 -0.31
C TYR A 104 16.44 -3.47 -1.43
N THR A 105 15.71 -2.45 -1.88
CA THR A 105 16.14 -1.54 -2.95
C THR A 105 17.08 -0.43 -2.47
N ARG A 106 17.27 -0.26 -1.15
CA ARG A 106 18.06 0.80 -0.52
C ARG A 106 19.45 0.28 -0.16
N LYS A 107 20.43 1.18 -0.16
CA LYS A 107 21.85 0.82 0.11
C LYS A 107 22.41 1.50 1.35
N ASP A 108 21.90 2.66 1.72
CA ASP A 108 22.36 3.41 2.88
C ASP A 108 21.89 2.74 4.18
N LYS A 109 22.85 2.20 4.92
CA LYS A 109 22.59 1.50 6.18
C LYS A 109 22.05 2.42 7.28
N GLN A 110 22.50 3.68 7.32
CA GLN A 110 22.06 4.63 8.33
C GLN A 110 20.60 5.00 8.09
N GLU A 111 20.23 5.31 6.85
CA GLU A 111 18.83 5.59 6.48
C GLU A 111 17.93 4.39 6.73
N ILE A 112 18.39 3.16 6.44
CA ILE A 112 17.64 1.94 6.72
C ILE A 112 17.39 1.78 8.22
N ASN A 113 18.39 2.02 9.06
CA ASN A 113 18.26 1.96 10.51
C ASN A 113 17.31 3.05 11.02
N ASN A 114 17.40 4.27 10.52
CA ASN A 114 16.45 5.33 10.87
C ASN A 114 15.01 4.96 10.51
N SER A 115 14.79 4.37 9.33
CA SER A 115 13.47 3.87 8.93
C SER A 115 12.98 2.75 9.84
N LEU A 116 13.86 1.86 10.28
CA LEU A 116 13.53 0.78 11.21
C LEU A 116 13.08 1.32 12.57
N GLU A 117 13.78 2.30 13.13
CA GLU A 117 13.36 2.94 14.38
C GLU A 117 12.02 3.67 14.23
N MET A 118 11.78 4.41 13.14
CA MET A 118 10.49 5.01 12.87
C MET A 118 9.36 3.97 12.78
N VAL A 119 9.61 2.81 12.17
CA VAL A 119 8.64 1.72 12.12
C VAL A 119 8.38 1.17 13.53
N TYR A 120 9.40 1.02 14.36
CA TYR A 120 9.23 0.54 15.74
C TYR A 120 8.55 1.55 16.67
N GLU A 121 8.70 2.84 16.43
CA GLU A 121 7.96 3.88 17.15
C GLU A 121 6.46 3.81 16.83
N ARG A 122 6.10 3.56 15.56
CA ARG A 122 4.71 3.43 15.13
C ARG A 122 4.06 2.10 15.51
N PHE A 123 4.83 1.04 15.49
CA PHE A 123 4.40 -0.32 15.78
C PHE A 123 5.19 -0.90 16.94
N PRO A 124 4.99 -0.42 18.19
CA PRO A 124 5.77 -0.90 19.34
C PRO A 124 5.70 -2.42 19.54
N ARG A 125 4.56 -3.03 19.20
CA ARG A 125 4.37 -4.49 19.22
C ARG A 125 5.36 -5.24 18.33
N LEU A 126 5.75 -4.66 17.19
CA LEU A 126 6.76 -5.26 16.32
C LEU A 126 8.16 -5.20 16.95
N LYS A 127 8.47 -4.13 17.69
CA LYS A 127 9.72 -3.99 18.42
C LYS A 127 9.85 -5.06 19.51
N GLU A 128 8.79 -5.28 20.28
CA GLU A 128 8.73 -6.32 21.33
C GLU A 128 8.95 -7.71 20.75
N ARG A 129 8.51 -7.95 19.50
CA ARG A 129 8.50 -9.26 18.82
C ARG A 129 9.55 -9.38 17.71
N THR A 130 10.57 -8.55 17.73
CA THR A 130 11.61 -8.43 16.68
C THR A 130 12.16 -9.77 16.20
N ARG A 131 12.35 -10.73 17.13
CA ARG A 131 12.91 -12.06 16.83
C ARG A 131 11.85 -13.16 16.62
N GLN A 132 10.57 -12.84 16.77
CA GLN A 132 9.46 -13.79 16.59
C GLN A 132 9.26 -14.07 15.10
N LEU A 133 8.92 -15.32 14.75
CA LEU A 133 8.55 -15.68 13.38
C LEU A 133 7.24 -15.01 12.99
N ALA A 134 7.20 -14.38 11.82
CA ALA A 134 6.04 -13.60 11.34
C ALA A 134 4.77 -14.46 11.21
N GLY A 135 4.90 -15.74 10.88
CA GLY A 135 3.76 -16.65 10.78
C GLY A 135 3.05 -16.93 12.11
N THR A 136 3.68 -16.62 13.26
CA THR A 136 3.11 -16.83 14.60
C THR A 136 2.47 -15.57 15.20
N LEU A 137 2.49 -14.45 14.49
CA LEU A 137 1.85 -13.21 14.89
C LEU A 137 0.33 -13.29 14.77
N SER A 138 -0.39 -12.52 15.58
CA SER A 138 -1.83 -12.30 15.41
C SER A 138 -2.14 -11.61 14.07
N GLY A 139 -3.40 -11.69 13.61
CA GLY A 139 -3.80 -11.04 12.36
C GLY A 139 -3.52 -9.53 12.31
N GLY A 140 -3.74 -8.81 13.41
CA GLY A 140 -3.43 -7.38 13.50
C GLY A 140 -1.92 -7.10 13.46
N GLU A 141 -1.11 -7.87 14.20
CA GLU A 141 0.34 -7.74 14.18
C GLU A 141 0.93 -8.07 12.80
N GLN A 142 0.34 -9.03 12.09
CA GLN A 142 0.71 -9.33 10.70
C GLN A 142 0.40 -8.17 9.76
N GLN A 143 -0.75 -7.48 9.96
CA GLN A 143 -1.09 -6.29 9.18
C GLN A 143 -0.12 -5.14 9.46
N MET A 144 0.20 -4.89 10.74
CA MET A 144 1.21 -3.91 11.14
C MET A 144 2.57 -4.23 10.52
N LEU A 145 2.97 -5.52 10.49
CA LEU A 145 4.22 -5.96 9.88
C LEU A 145 4.24 -5.71 8.37
N ALA A 146 3.13 -5.98 7.66
CA ALA A 146 3.03 -5.74 6.23
C ALA A 146 3.14 -4.23 5.90
N MET A 147 2.49 -3.37 6.68
CA MET A 147 2.60 -1.91 6.57
C MET A 147 4.01 -1.43 6.93
N GLY A 148 4.56 -1.89 8.05
CA GLY A 148 5.93 -1.57 8.46
C GLY A 148 6.96 -1.94 7.39
N ARG A 149 6.83 -3.12 6.78
CA ARG A 149 7.68 -3.55 5.67
C ARG A 149 7.58 -2.63 4.46
N ALA A 150 6.38 -2.16 4.12
CA ALA A 150 6.19 -1.23 3.02
C ALA A 150 6.83 0.14 3.31
N LEU A 151 6.76 0.62 4.56
CA LEU A 151 7.39 1.86 5.01
C LEU A 151 8.91 1.81 4.99
N MET A 152 9.52 0.64 5.17
CA MET A 152 10.99 0.47 5.05
C MET A 152 11.54 0.83 3.67
N ALA A 153 10.70 0.84 2.62
CA ALA A 153 11.09 1.32 1.29
C ALA A 153 11.20 2.86 1.22
N ASN A 154 10.78 3.60 2.27
CA ASN A 154 10.65 5.06 2.30
C ASN A 154 9.77 5.59 1.15
N PRO A 155 8.50 5.17 1.07
CA PRO A 155 7.64 5.48 -0.06
C PRO A 155 7.16 6.94 -0.05
N ARG A 156 6.93 7.49 -1.25
CA ARG A 156 6.20 8.75 -1.45
C ARG A 156 4.69 8.53 -1.51
N ILE A 157 4.28 7.37 -2.05
CA ILE A 157 2.90 6.92 -2.04
C ILE A 157 2.82 5.47 -1.55
N LEU A 158 1.86 5.20 -0.68
CA LEU A 158 1.57 3.89 -0.13
C LEU A 158 0.21 3.41 -0.64
N LEU A 159 0.21 2.28 -1.35
CA LEU A 159 -0.99 1.61 -1.84
C LEU A 159 -1.41 0.55 -0.81
N LEU A 160 -2.66 0.60 -0.33
CA LEU A 160 -3.19 -0.31 0.69
C LEU A 160 -4.43 -1.03 0.16
N ASP A 161 -4.35 -2.34 0.06
CA ASP A 161 -5.43 -3.18 -0.45
C ASP A 161 -6.16 -3.85 0.72
N GLU A 162 -7.36 -3.35 1.06
CA GLU A 162 -8.24 -3.79 2.14
C GLU A 162 -7.50 -3.95 3.49
N PRO A 163 -6.83 -2.88 3.98
CA PRO A 163 -6.00 -2.96 5.19
C PRO A 163 -6.79 -3.33 6.45
N SER A 164 -8.11 -3.14 6.47
CA SER A 164 -8.99 -3.45 7.60
C SER A 164 -9.52 -4.89 7.61
N MET A 165 -9.34 -5.63 6.51
CA MET A 165 -10.00 -6.92 6.32
C MET A 165 -9.60 -7.98 7.35
N GLY A 166 -10.62 -8.61 7.99
CA GLY A 166 -10.42 -9.66 8.97
C GLY A 166 -9.82 -9.20 10.31
N LEU A 167 -9.95 -7.91 10.62
CA LEU A 167 -9.54 -7.33 11.89
C LEU A 167 -10.75 -7.08 12.80
N SER A 168 -10.53 -7.05 14.12
CA SER A 168 -11.53 -6.61 15.08
C SER A 168 -11.77 -5.09 14.94
N PRO A 169 -12.96 -4.57 15.33
CA PRO A 169 -13.24 -3.13 15.22
C PRO A 169 -12.20 -2.23 15.87
N LEU A 170 -11.65 -2.65 17.01
CA LEU A 170 -10.60 -1.89 17.71
C LEU A 170 -9.31 -1.81 16.87
N LEU A 171 -8.88 -2.92 16.28
CA LEU A 171 -7.70 -2.96 15.41
C LEU A 171 -7.91 -2.21 14.09
N VAL A 172 -9.15 -2.21 13.58
CA VAL A 172 -9.51 -1.39 12.40
C VAL A 172 -9.28 0.10 12.71
N SER A 173 -9.79 0.60 13.84
CA SER A 173 -9.56 2.00 14.27
C SER A 173 -8.06 2.29 14.38
N GLU A 174 -7.30 1.44 15.05
CA GLU A 174 -5.85 1.60 15.22
C GLU A 174 -5.11 1.66 13.87
N ILE A 175 -5.46 0.80 12.91
CA ILE A 175 -4.85 0.82 11.57
C ILE A 175 -5.16 2.13 10.83
N PHE A 176 -6.39 2.65 10.92
CA PHE A 176 -6.73 3.93 10.27
C PHE A 176 -6.06 5.12 10.95
N ASP A 177 -5.90 5.12 12.26
CA ASP A 177 -5.14 6.15 12.99
C ASP A 177 -3.68 6.16 12.51
N ILE A 178 -3.07 4.99 12.37
CA ILE A 178 -1.72 4.83 11.83
C ILE A 178 -1.63 5.33 10.37
N ILE A 179 -2.61 5.03 9.53
CA ILE A 179 -2.65 5.52 8.13
C ILE A 179 -2.67 7.06 8.11
N GLN A 180 -3.48 7.69 8.99
CA GLN A 180 -3.52 9.15 9.10
C GLN A 180 -2.19 9.73 9.58
N GLU A 181 -1.53 9.09 10.54
CA GLU A 181 -0.21 9.52 11.03
C GLU A 181 0.87 9.42 9.95
N ILE A 182 0.87 8.33 9.17
CA ILE A 182 1.76 8.16 8.02
C ILE A 182 1.54 9.30 6.99
N ASN A 183 0.28 9.63 6.72
CA ASN A 183 -0.05 10.71 5.80
C ASN A 183 0.39 12.08 6.32
N LYS A 184 0.16 12.40 7.61
CA LYS A 184 0.62 13.65 8.24
C LYS A 184 2.14 13.86 8.13
N GLN A 185 2.90 12.80 7.95
CA GLN A 185 4.36 12.85 7.74
C GLN A 185 4.75 12.98 6.26
N GLY A 186 3.78 13.23 5.38
CA GLY A 186 3.99 13.56 3.96
C GLY A 186 3.89 12.36 3.01
N VAL A 187 3.53 11.16 3.49
CA VAL A 187 3.29 10.02 2.60
C VAL A 187 1.88 10.11 2.03
N THR A 188 1.76 10.12 0.71
CA THR A 188 0.46 10.04 0.01
C THR A 188 -0.12 8.64 0.15
N ILE A 189 -1.44 8.52 0.31
CA ILE A 189 -2.10 7.24 0.52
C ILE A 189 -3.15 7.01 -0.57
N LEU A 190 -3.10 5.85 -1.21
CA LEU A 190 -4.18 5.32 -2.04
C LEU A 190 -4.63 3.99 -1.43
N LEU A 191 -5.83 3.94 -0.90
CA LEU A 191 -6.35 2.74 -0.27
C LEU A 191 -7.62 2.23 -0.94
N VAL A 192 -7.85 0.94 -0.81
CA VAL A 192 -9.05 0.24 -1.25
C VAL A 192 -9.74 -0.32 -0.02
N GLU A 193 -11.05 -0.06 0.09
CA GLU A 193 -11.89 -0.63 1.15
C GLU A 193 -13.26 -1.07 0.58
N PRO A 194 -13.88 -2.10 1.13
CA PRO A 194 -15.27 -2.42 0.84
C PRO A 194 -16.21 -1.33 1.40
N VAL A 195 -17.39 -1.18 0.77
CA VAL A 195 -18.40 -0.17 1.14
C VAL A 195 -18.79 -0.22 2.63
N SER A 196 -18.71 -1.38 3.27
CA SER A 196 -19.06 -1.58 4.69
C SER A 196 -18.22 -0.77 5.69
N TYR A 197 -17.05 -0.26 5.29
CA TYR A 197 -16.15 0.52 6.14
C TYR A 197 -16.18 2.03 5.86
N THR A 198 -17.12 2.52 5.05
CA THR A 198 -17.26 3.95 4.73
C THR A 198 -17.64 4.85 5.92
N HIS A 199 -18.00 4.27 7.07
CA HIS A 199 -18.32 5.01 8.30
C HIS A 199 -17.07 5.48 9.08
N LEU A 200 -15.88 5.00 8.71
CA LEU A 200 -14.64 5.51 9.25
C LEU A 200 -14.36 6.87 8.60
N THR A 201 -14.36 7.92 9.40
CA THR A 201 -14.17 9.31 8.98
C THR A 201 -12.72 9.54 8.52
N LEU A 202 -12.37 9.01 7.34
CA LEU A 202 -11.18 9.46 6.64
C LEU A 202 -11.52 10.79 5.96
N PRO A 203 -10.66 11.79 6.00
CA PRO A 203 -10.77 12.97 5.15
C PRO A 203 -10.49 12.55 3.70
N THR A 204 -11.49 11.92 3.06
CA THR A 204 -11.38 11.43 1.68
C THR A 204 -11.94 12.46 0.73
N ASN A 205 -11.13 12.93 -0.20
CA ASN A 205 -11.52 13.94 -1.18
C ASN A 205 -12.03 13.36 -2.51
N SER A 206 -12.05 12.04 -2.71
CA SER A 206 -12.46 11.47 -3.99
C SER A 206 -13.19 10.13 -3.84
N ARG A 207 -14.40 10.08 -4.41
CA ARG A 207 -15.14 8.85 -4.70
C ARG A 207 -15.01 8.59 -6.20
N VAL A 208 -14.56 7.42 -6.58
CA VAL A 208 -14.60 6.92 -7.95
C VAL A 208 -15.68 5.85 -8.05
#